data_8e09e58717409753a1b1806482850293
#
_entry.id   8e09e58717409753a1b1806482850293
#
_cell.length_a   1.000
_cell.length_b   1.000
_cell.length_c   1.000
_cell.angle_alpha   90.00
_cell.angle_beta   90.00
_cell.angle_gamma   90.00
#
_symmetry.space_group_name_H-M   'P 1'
#
loop_
_entity.id
_entity.type
_entity.pdbx_description
1 polymer ?
#
loop_
_entity_poly.entity_id
_entity_poly.type
_entity_poly.pdbx_seq_one_letter_code
_entity_poly.pdbx_strand_id
1 'polypeptide(L)'
;MITYNEIYEAARKERYSEKLQSLPKKFISQVSSYLQEKKDISAKENDTFSEIVVKTKKQLENAITLFKELMLRRRKKILSLVLIAAETGISKQDFNNMLPLEKDLFEELMKCIDSTDKKMNEILNGKKEETMKNDLIIFKKDIEEIMG
;
A
#
# COMPACT_ATOMS: atom_id res chain seq x y z
N MET A 1 16.60 -1.52 17.44
CA MET A 1 15.69 -2.54 16.89
C MET A 1 14.25 -2.21 17.25
N ILE A 2 13.31 -2.43 16.34
CA ILE A 2 11.90 -2.14 16.61
C ILE A 2 11.32 -3.15 17.60
N THR A 3 10.40 -2.70 18.45
CA THR A 3 9.68 -3.54 19.42
C THR A 3 8.28 -3.85 18.90
N TYR A 4 7.67 -4.90 19.46
CA TYR A 4 6.25 -5.21 19.19
C TYR A 4 5.36 -4.00 19.47
N ASN A 5 5.61 -3.30 20.57
CA ASN A 5 4.80 -2.14 20.96
C ASN A 5 4.88 -1.00 19.92
N GLU A 6 6.05 -0.82 19.31
CA GLU A 6 6.21 0.20 18.26
C GLU A 6 5.39 -0.15 17.02
N ILE A 7 5.34 -1.44 16.64
CA ILE A 7 4.49 -1.92 15.55
C ILE A 7 3.01 -1.70 15.90
N TYR A 8 2.62 -2.06 17.10
CA TYR A 8 1.26 -1.88 17.62
C TYR A 8 0.85 -0.41 17.57
N GLU A 9 1.70 0.50 18.05
CA GLU A 9 1.41 1.92 18.09
C GLU A 9 1.30 2.51 16.68
N ALA A 10 2.13 2.08 15.75
CA ALA A 10 2.03 2.50 14.35
C ALA A 10 0.68 2.09 13.75
N ALA A 11 0.27 0.85 13.97
CA ALA A 11 -1.02 0.33 13.51
C ALA A 11 -2.19 1.07 14.15
N ARG A 12 -2.08 1.35 15.44
CA ARG A 12 -3.11 2.09 16.20
C ARG A 12 -3.27 3.52 15.69
N LYS A 13 -2.19 4.24 15.49
CA LYS A 13 -2.22 5.61 14.96
C LYS A 13 -2.88 5.66 13.59
N GLU A 14 -2.55 4.71 12.73
CA GLU A 14 -3.14 4.65 11.40
C GLU A 14 -4.64 4.34 11.47
N ARG A 15 -5.05 3.47 12.39
CA ARG A 15 -6.46 3.10 12.58
C ARG A 15 -7.32 4.28 13.02
N TYR A 16 -6.84 5.07 13.98
CA TYR A 16 -7.61 6.15 14.60
C TYR A 16 -7.36 7.53 14.00
N SER A 17 -6.67 7.60 12.88
CA SER A 17 -6.40 8.84 12.17
C SER A 17 -7.04 8.80 10.79
N GLU A 18 -7.59 9.92 10.36
CA GLU A 18 -8.12 10.05 8.99
C GLU A 18 -7.01 10.26 7.98
N LYS A 19 -5.93 10.95 8.39
CA LYS A 19 -4.80 11.24 7.52
C LYS A 19 -3.79 10.12 7.51
N LEU A 20 -3.10 9.99 6.37
CA LEU A 20 -1.97 9.08 6.26
C LEU A 20 -0.87 9.51 7.22
N GLN A 21 -0.45 8.60 8.08
CA GLN A 21 0.56 8.88 9.10
C GLN A 21 1.97 8.70 8.55
N SER A 22 2.92 9.49 9.06
CA SER A 22 4.33 9.26 8.77
C SER A 22 4.82 8.02 9.54
N LEU A 23 5.74 7.29 8.92
CA LEU A 23 6.43 6.17 9.56
C LEU A 23 7.92 6.48 9.62
N PRO A 24 8.64 5.94 10.62
CA PRO A 24 10.09 6.07 10.66
C PRO A 24 10.75 5.59 9.37
N LYS A 25 11.83 6.24 8.97
CA LYS A 25 12.50 6.02 7.68
C LYS A 25 12.88 4.55 7.42
N LYS A 26 13.23 3.82 8.49
CA LYS A 26 13.65 2.41 8.42
C LYS A 26 12.59 1.45 8.93
N PHE A 27 11.33 1.92 9.01
CA PHE A 27 10.25 1.13 9.61
C PHE A 27 10.09 -0.24 8.95
N ILE A 28 10.02 -0.28 7.63
CA ILE A 28 9.81 -1.54 6.90
C ILE A 28 10.97 -2.52 7.12
N SER A 29 12.21 -2.04 7.01
CA SER A 29 13.38 -2.90 7.25
C SER A 29 13.46 -3.37 8.70
N GLN A 30 13.07 -2.52 9.65
CA GLN A 30 13.04 -2.89 11.08
C GLN A 30 11.96 -3.93 11.36
N VAL A 31 10.77 -3.79 10.75
CA VAL A 31 9.70 -4.80 10.87
C VAL A 31 10.16 -6.12 10.27
N SER A 32 10.77 -6.08 9.08
CA SER A 32 11.31 -7.28 8.43
C SER A 32 12.31 -7.99 9.34
N SER A 33 13.25 -7.26 9.95
CA SER A 33 14.23 -7.82 10.88
C SER A 33 13.58 -8.40 12.13
N TYR A 34 12.60 -7.71 12.68
CA TYR A 34 11.82 -8.19 13.83
C TYR A 34 11.15 -9.53 13.54
N LEU A 35 10.45 -9.61 12.40
CA LEU A 35 9.74 -10.83 12.00
C LEU A 35 10.73 -11.98 11.78
N GLN A 36 11.87 -11.72 11.13
CA GLN A 36 12.89 -12.73 10.86
C GLN A 36 13.50 -13.25 12.17
N GLU A 37 13.80 -12.38 13.12
CA GLU A 37 14.31 -12.76 14.43
C GLU A 37 13.35 -13.69 15.17
N LYS A 38 12.05 -13.37 15.15
CA LYS A 38 11.03 -14.22 15.80
C LYS A 38 10.90 -15.58 15.11
N LYS A 39 11.01 -15.62 13.79
CA LYS A 39 11.03 -16.87 13.02
C LYS A 39 12.26 -17.72 13.37
N ASP A 40 13.41 -17.10 13.47
CA ASP A 40 14.67 -17.79 13.82
C ASP A 40 14.62 -18.38 15.22
N ILE A 41 14.11 -17.65 16.20
CA ILE A 41 13.94 -18.15 17.57
C ILE A 41 13.02 -19.35 17.59
N SER A 42 11.89 -19.29 16.88
CA SER A 42 10.93 -20.39 16.80
C SER A 42 11.52 -21.63 16.12
N ALA A 43 12.40 -21.45 15.15
CA ALA A 43 13.03 -22.56 14.41
C ALA A 43 14.17 -23.22 15.19
N LYS A 44 14.89 -22.48 16.03
CA LYS A 44 16.04 -22.99 16.79
C LYS A 44 15.67 -23.83 18.02
N GLU A 45 14.46 -23.63 18.55
CA GLU A 45 14.00 -24.39 19.70
C GLU A 45 13.58 -25.81 19.27
N ASN A 46 14.17 -26.82 19.92
CA ASN A 46 13.86 -28.23 19.65
C ASN A 46 12.53 -28.66 20.30
N ASP A 47 12.09 -27.98 21.33
CA ASP A 47 10.83 -28.26 22.02
C ASP A 47 9.75 -27.29 21.54
N THR A 48 8.86 -27.81 20.67
CA THR A 48 7.75 -27.02 20.09
C THR A 48 6.68 -26.64 21.12
N PHE A 49 6.72 -27.25 22.31
CA PHE A 49 5.79 -26.97 23.41
C PHE A 49 6.41 -26.11 24.50
N SER A 50 7.67 -25.68 24.36
CA SER A 50 8.29 -24.81 25.33
C SER A 50 7.50 -23.49 25.40
N GLU A 51 7.45 -22.91 26.60
CA GLU A 51 6.79 -21.64 26.85
C GLU A 51 7.33 -20.52 25.96
N ILE A 52 8.67 -20.53 25.76
CA ILE A 52 9.35 -19.54 24.92
C ILE A 52 8.88 -19.64 23.46
N VAL A 53 8.83 -20.85 22.91
CA VAL A 53 8.41 -21.09 21.51
C VAL A 53 6.95 -20.69 21.31
N VAL A 54 6.06 -21.11 22.20
CA VAL A 54 4.63 -20.79 22.12
C VAL A 54 4.41 -19.27 22.16
N LYS A 55 5.06 -18.59 23.11
CA LYS A 55 4.98 -17.13 23.26
C LYS A 55 5.53 -16.41 22.04
N THR A 56 6.67 -16.85 21.52
CA THR A 56 7.31 -16.23 20.34
C THR A 56 6.45 -16.40 19.09
N LYS A 57 5.89 -17.57 18.86
CA LYS A 57 4.97 -17.81 17.73
C LYS A 57 3.75 -16.92 17.80
N LYS A 58 3.18 -16.76 18.99
CA LYS A 58 2.03 -15.88 19.19
C LYS A 58 2.38 -14.42 18.91
N GLN A 59 3.52 -13.95 19.40
CA GLN A 59 4.00 -12.59 19.11
C GLN A 59 4.22 -12.38 17.62
N LEU A 60 4.81 -13.37 16.94
CA LEU A 60 5.03 -13.33 15.50
C LEU A 60 3.71 -13.21 14.73
N GLU A 61 2.74 -14.06 15.05
CA GLU A 61 1.41 -14.04 14.40
C GLU A 61 0.71 -12.71 14.60
N ASN A 62 0.75 -12.19 15.83
CA ASN A 62 0.14 -10.91 16.17
C ASN A 62 0.81 -9.76 15.43
N ALA A 63 2.14 -9.76 15.35
CA ALA A 63 2.89 -8.73 14.63
C ALA A 63 2.59 -8.74 13.13
N ILE A 64 2.49 -9.93 12.54
CA ILE A 64 2.13 -10.08 11.11
C ILE A 64 0.73 -9.51 10.87
N THR A 65 -0.22 -9.84 11.74
CA THR A 65 -1.61 -9.36 11.65
C THR A 65 -1.66 -7.83 11.74
N LEU A 66 -0.95 -7.25 12.71
CA LEU A 66 -0.87 -5.79 12.88
C LEU A 66 -0.23 -5.11 11.67
N PHE A 67 0.84 -5.67 11.15
CA PHE A 67 1.53 -5.11 10.00
C PHE A 67 0.65 -5.15 8.74
N LYS A 68 -0.03 -6.27 8.50
CA LYS A 68 -0.98 -6.40 7.38
C LYS A 68 -2.11 -5.38 7.50
N GLU A 69 -2.67 -5.22 8.69
CA GLU A 69 -3.72 -4.23 8.95
C GLU A 69 -3.22 -2.80 8.68
N LEU A 70 -2.04 -2.48 9.20
CA LEU A 70 -1.41 -1.18 8.99
C LEU A 70 -1.27 -0.87 7.50
N MET A 71 -0.67 -1.78 6.75
CA MET A 71 -0.41 -1.56 5.33
C MET A 71 -1.70 -1.48 4.51
N LEU A 72 -2.72 -2.27 4.87
CA LEU A 72 -4.01 -2.23 4.20
C LEU A 72 -4.74 -0.89 4.45
N ARG A 73 -4.72 -0.40 5.68
CA ARG A 73 -5.31 0.91 6.02
C ARG A 73 -4.59 2.05 5.29
N ARG A 74 -3.28 2.00 5.23
CA ARG A 74 -2.48 2.97 4.49
C ARG A 74 -2.83 2.94 3.00
N ARG A 75 -2.95 1.75 2.42
CA ARG A 75 -3.33 1.61 1.00
C ARG A 75 -4.68 2.26 0.70
N LYS A 76 -5.68 2.05 1.56
CA LYS A 76 -6.99 2.67 1.40
C LYS A 76 -6.90 4.20 1.41
N LYS A 77 -6.09 4.75 2.33
CA LYS A 77 -5.86 6.20 2.40
C LYS A 77 -5.16 6.73 1.15
N ILE A 78 -4.17 6.00 0.64
CA ILE A 78 -3.43 6.36 -0.57
C ILE A 78 -4.35 6.36 -1.80
N LEU A 79 -5.23 5.36 -1.91
CA LEU A 79 -6.22 5.33 -3.01
C LEU A 79 -7.16 6.55 -2.95
N SER A 80 -7.57 6.95 -1.75
CA SER A 80 -8.34 8.18 -1.55
C SER A 80 -7.55 9.41 -1.96
N LEU A 81 -6.26 9.47 -1.61
CA LEU A 81 -5.37 10.57 -1.99
C LEU A 81 -5.17 10.65 -3.49
N VAL A 82 -5.14 9.52 -4.20
CA VAL A 82 -5.07 9.50 -5.67
C VAL A 82 -6.29 10.22 -6.27
N LEU A 83 -7.48 9.92 -5.79
CA LEU A 83 -8.71 10.54 -6.26
C LEU A 83 -8.72 12.05 -5.97
N ILE A 84 -8.30 12.45 -4.78
CA ILE A 84 -8.21 13.86 -4.40
C ILE A 84 -7.15 14.58 -5.24
N ALA A 85 -5.99 13.96 -5.44
CA ALA A 85 -4.90 14.53 -6.23
C ALA A 85 -5.31 14.75 -7.69
N ALA A 86 -6.11 13.85 -8.25
CA ALA A 86 -6.60 13.97 -9.62
C ALA A 86 -7.54 15.17 -9.79
N GLU A 87 -8.27 15.55 -8.75
CA GLU A 87 -9.23 16.65 -8.80
C GLU A 87 -8.64 17.99 -8.35
N THR A 88 -7.98 18.01 -7.20
CA THR A 88 -7.57 19.25 -6.54
C THR A 88 -6.11 19.31 -6.09
N GLY A 89 -5.39 18.17 -6.21
CA GLY A 89 -4.03 18.06 -5.69
C GLY A 89 -4.01 17.66 -4.21
N ILE A 90 -2.85 17.22 -3.75
CA ILE A 90 -2.60 16.87 -2.35
C ILE A 90 -1.44 17.69 -1.80
N SER A 91 -1.33 17.76 -0.47
CA SER A 91 -0.22 18.45 0.18
C SER A 91 1.09 17.68 0.02
N LYS A 92 2.21 18.41 0.10
CA LYS A 92 3.55 17.79 0.13
C LYS A 92 3.68 16.85 1.33
N GLN A 93 3.05 17.19 2.46
CA GLN A 93 3.09 16.37 3.67
C GLN A 93 2.45 15.01 3.44
N ASP A 94 1.28 14.97 2.79
CA ASP A 94 0.62 13.70 2.46
C ASP A 94 1.50 12.81 1.58
N PHE A 95 2.12 13.40 0.55
CA PHE A 95 3.04 12.67 -0.32
C PHE A 95 4.28 12.19 0.44
N ASN A 96 4.86 13.06 1.28
CA ASN A 96 6.07 12.72 2.04
C ASN A 96 5.82 11.65 3.12
N ASN A 97 4.58 11.52 3.59
CA ASN A 97 4.20 10.47 4.53
C ASN A 97 4.12 9.08 3.88
N MET A 98 4.11 9.01 2.55
CA MET A 98 4.12 7.73 1.83
C MET A 98 5.48 7.07 1.89
N LEU A 99 5.48 5.75 2.02
CA LEU A 99 6.67 4.94 1.87
C LEU A 99 7.10 4.91 0.39
N PRO A 100 8.37 4.61 0.06
CA PRO A 100 8.80 4.56 -1.34
C PRO A 100 7.92 3.68 -2.23
N LEU A 101 7.57 2.47 -1.76
CA LEU A 101 6.68 1.58 -2.52
C LEU A 101 5.27 2.15 -2.69
N GLU A 102 4.82 2.96 -1.73
CA GLU A 102 3.52 3.62 -1.78
C GLU A 102 3.54 4.81 -2.74
N LYS A 103 4.65 5.52 -2.81
CA LYS A 103 4.86 6.60 -3.80
C LYS A 103 4.82 6.04 -5.22
N ASP A 104 5.43 4.88 -5.44
CA ASP A 104 5.42 4.21 -6.73
C ASP A 104 3.98 3.88 -7.15
N LEU A 105 3.21 3.30 -6.24
CA LEU A 105 1.79 3.01 -6.47
C LEU A 105 1.01 4.28 -6.80
N PHE A 106 1.19 5.32 -6.00
CA PHE A 106 0.54 6.62 -6.20
C PHE A 106 0.83 7.19 -7.59
N GLU A 107 2.10 7.22 -7.98
CA GLU A 107 2.54 7.78 -9.26
C GLU A 107 1.99 6.97 -10.45
N GLU A 108 1.99 5.64 -10.36
CA GLU A 108 1.45 4.79 -11.43
C GLU A 108 -0.06 4.98 -11.58
N LEU A 109 -0.79 5.08 -10.49
CA LEU A 109 -2.23 5.32 -10.53
C LEU A 109 -2.55 6.71 -11.08
N MET A 110 -1.76 7.74 -10.74
CA MET A 110 -1.92 9.08 -11.30
C MET A 110 -1.71 9.08 -12.81
N LYS A 111 -0.72 8.34 -13.31
CA LYS A 111 -0.50 8.19 -14.77
C LYS A 111 -1.70 7.55 -15.45
N CYS A 112 -2.28 6.52 -14.83
CA CYS A 112 -3.47 5.85 -15.37
C CYS A 112 -4.66 6.80 -15.46
N ILE A 113 -4.87 7.61 -14.43
CA ILE A 113 -5.96 8.59 -14.39
C ILE A 113 -5.73 9.67 -15.47
N ASP A 114 -4.52 10.22 -15.58
CA ASP A 114 -4.19 11.22 -16.59
C ASP A 114 -4.43 10.70 -18.02
N SER A 115 -4.01 9.46 -18.27
CA SER A 115 -4.23 8.80 -19.57
C SER A 115 -5.71 8.66 -19.87
N THR A 116 -6.50 8.25 -18.90
CA THR A 116 -7.96 8.10 -19.03
C THR A 116 -8.63 9.46 -19.29
N ASP A 117 -8.22 10.48 -18.53
CA ASP A 117 -8.75 11.85 -18.69
C ASP A 117 -8.45 12.43 -20.07
N LYS A 118 -7.25 12.19 -20.61
CA LYS A 118 -6.89 12.60 -21.96
C LYS A 118 -7.81 11.96 -23.00
N LYS A 119 -8.06 10.66 -22.89
CA LYS A 119 -8.96 9.94 -23.78
C LYS A 119 -10.39 10.49 -23.70
N MET A 120 -10.86 10.77 -22.48
CA MET A 120 -12.17 11.37 -22.27
C MET A 120 -12.27 12.76 -22.90
N ASN A 121 -11.25 13.60 -22.73
CA ASN A 121 -11.20 14.93 -23.31
C ASN A 121 -11.18 14.87 -24.84
N GLU A 122 -10.47 13.93 -25.43
CA GLU A 122 -10.48 13.70 -26.87
C GLU A 122 -11.87 13.36 -27.38
N ILE A 123 -12.61 12.53 -26.65
CA ILE A 123 -14.01 12.21 -26.97
C ILE A 123 -14.88 13.46 -26.89
N LEU A 124 -14.77 14.23 -25.82
CA LEU A 124 -15.56 15.43 -25.59
C LEU A 124 -15.26 16.53 -26.62
N ASN A 125 -14.04 16.60 -27.12
CA ASN A 125 -13.61 17.60 -28.09
C ASN A 125 -13.87 17.21 -29.54
N GLY A 126 -14.56 16.09 -29.79
CA GLY A 126 -14.94 15.67 -31.13
C GLY A 126 -13.80 15.10 -31.97
N LYS A 127 -12.88 14.34 -31.38
CA LYS A 127 -11.83 13.64 -32.10
C LYS A 127 -12.45 12.71 -33.16
N LYS A 128 -11.76 12.52 -34.31
CA LYS A 128 -12.28 11.69 -35.41
C LYS A 128 -12.71 10.30 -34.91
N GLU A 129 -13.90 9.90 -35.33
CA GLU A 129 -14.58 8.68 -34.89
C GLU A 129 -13.72 7.41 -35.04
N GLU A 130 -12.98 7.25 -36.14
CA GLU A 130 -12.07 6.12 -36.35
C GLU A 130 -10.97 6.01 -35.29
N THR A 131 -10.35 7.12 -34.96
CA THR A 131 -9.29 7.17 -33.95
C THR A 131 -9.86 6.82 -32.56
N MET A 132 -11.05 7.31 -32.27
CA MET A 132 -11.75 7.02 -31.02
C MET A 132 -12.10 5.53 -30.89
N LYS A 133 -12.60 4.92 -31.94
CA LYS A 133 -12.92 3.49 -31.97
C LYS A 133 -11.69 2.64 -31.75
N ASN A 134 -10.58 2.99 -32.37
CA ASN A 134 -9.31 2.27 -32.21
C ASN A 134 -8.79 2.36 -30.77
N ASP A 135 -8.84 3.55 -30.17
CA ASP A 135 -8.44 3.77 -28.79
C ASP A 135 -9.32 2.95 -27.82
N LEU A 136 -10.63 2.95 -28.05
CA LEU A 136 -11.58 2.20 -27.23
C LEU A 136 -11.39 0.69 -27.37
N ILE A 137 -11.10 0.19 -28.57
CA ILE A 137 -10.84 -1.22 -28.82
C ILE A 137 -9.56 -1.66 -28.08
N ILE A 138 -8.50 -0.87 -28.18
CA ILE A 138 -7.25 -1.15 -27.45
C ILE A 138 -7.50 -1.19 -25.94
N PHE A 139 -8.25 -0.23 -25.42
CA PHE A 139 -8.59 -0.16 -24.00
C PHE A 139 -9.36 -1.40 -23.52
N LYS A 140 -10.40 -1.80 -24.26
CA LYS A 140 -11.17 -3.01 -23.96
C LYS A 140 -10.31 -4.27 -24.01
N LYS A 141 -9.42 -4.37 -24.96
CA LYS A 141 -8.50 -5.48 -25.11
C LYS A 141 -7.55 -5.59 -23.92
N ASP A 142 -7.01 -4.45 -23.46
CA ASP A 142 -6.14 -4.38 -22.30
C ASP A 142 -6.88 -4.83 -21.03
N ILE A 143 -8.12 -4.39 -20.85
CA ILE A 143 -8.96 -4.80 -19.74
C ILE A 143 -9.26 -6.31 -19.79
N GLU A 144 -9.59 -6.84 -20.96
CA GLU A 144 -9.83 -8.26 -21.15
C GLU A 144 -8.60 -9.11 -20.83
N GLU A 145 -7.42 -8.67 -21.22
CA GLU A 145 -6.15 -9.33 -20.87
C GLU A 145 -5.89 -9.32 -19.37
N ILE A 146 -6.23 -8.25 -18.68
CA ILE A 146 -6.06 -8.12 -17.24
C ILE A 146 -7.08 -9.00 -16.49
N MET A 147 -8.32 -9.02 -16.97
CA MET A 147 -9.42 -9.73 -16.30
C MET A 147 -9.59 -11.18 -16.76
N GLY A 148 -9.05 -11.50 -17.91
CA GLY A 148 -9.17 -12.81 -18.50
C GLY A 148 -8.10 -13.77 -18.11
#